data_0c52efe7e9d023f7b0c54d3837f128b4
#
_entry.id   0c52efe7e9d023f7b0c54d3837f128b4
#
_cell.length_a   1.000
_cell.length_b   1.000
_cell.length_c   1.000
_cell.angle_alpha   90.00
_cell.angle_beta   90.00
_cell.angle_gamma   90.00
#
_symmetry.space_group_name_H-M   'P 1'
#
loop_
_entity.id
_entity.type
_entity.pdbx_description
1 polymer ?
#
loop_
_entity_poly.entity_id
_entity_poly.type
_entity_poly.pdbx_seq_one_letter_code
_entity_poly.pdbx_strand_id
1 'polypeptide(L)'
;MAQIKHIAIATQDAEKTARFYREVFGLREVAKLDGDNAKGFFLSDGNINLAILDFQNDQVAGAEHGMGYSGIHHIGFEVESLEEIAEKMKAADAQPRDDINDALHIGTPAHGAGGNVEVKYSGPEGVILDVSETGWIGTRGFD
;
A
#
# COMPACT_ATOMS: atom_id res chain seq x y z
N MET A 1 -2.12 -2.01 -19.20
CA MET A 1 -3.40 -1.81 -18.50
C MET A 1 -3.20 -1.92 -17.01
N ALA A 2 -3.77 -1.00 -16.26
CA ALA A 2 -3.66 -1.04 -14.81
C ALA A 2 -4.42 -2.23 -14.22
N GLN A 3 -3.85 -2.82 -13.16
CA GLN A 3 -4.46 -3.95 -12.46
C GLN A 3 -4.51 -3.66 -10.96
N ILE A 4 -5.61 -4.03 -10.32
CA ILE A 4 -5.71 -3.96 -8.86
C ILE A 4 -4.86 -5.11 -8.31
N LYS A 5 -3.84 -4.78 -7.53
CA LYS A 5 -2.89 -5.78 -7.02
C LYS A 5 -2.64 -5.69 -5.52
N HIS A 6 -3.20 -4.69 -4.85
CA HIS A 6 -2.85 -4.46 -3.46
C HIS A 6 -4.02 -3.85 -2.71
N ILE A 7 -4.29 -4.40 -1.54
CA ILE A 7 -5.26 -3.86 -0.59
C ILE A 7 -4.56 -3.81 0.76
N ALA A 8 -4.61 -2.66 1.42
CA ALA A 8 -4.01 -2.51 2.74
C ALA A 8 -5.09 -2.36 3.79
N ILE A 9 -4.93 -3.10 4.87
CA ILE A 9 -5.78 -3.02 6.06
C ILE A 9 -4.93 -2.45 7.19
N ALA A 10 -5.42 -1.37 7.81
CA ALA A 10 -4.80 -0.80 8.99
C ALA A 10 -5.38 -1.48 10.23
N THR A 11 -4.51 -1.76 11.20
CA THR A 11 -4.89 -2.45 12.44
C THR A 11 -3.93 -2.02 13.54
N GLN A 12 -4.34 -2.17 14.79
CA GLN A 12 -3.47 -2.01 15.95
C GLN A 12 -3.02 -3.35 16.53
N ASP A 13 -3.39 -4.45 15.88
CA ASP A 13 -2.94 -5.81 16.25
C ASP A 13 -2.74 -6.62 14.98
N ALA A 14 -1.58 -6.45 14.36
CA ALA A 14 -1.26 -7.07 13.08
C ALA A 14 -1.23 -8.60 13.17
N GLU A 15 -0.74 -9.17 14.27
CA GLU A 15 -0.68 -10.62 14.47
C GLU A 15 -2.08 -11.23 14.45
N LYS A 16 -2.99 -10.65 15.19
CA LYS A 16 -4.38 -11.15 15.29
C LYS A 16 -5.08 -11.01 13.94
N THR A 17 -4.94 -9.86 13.29
CA THR A 17 -5.58 -9.61 12.00
C THR A 17 -5.05 -10.53 10.92
N ALA A 18 -3.72 -10.68 10.82
CA ALA A 18 -3.11 -11.58 9.85
C ALA A 18 -3.52 -13.04 10.09
N ARG A 19 -3.56 -13.46 11.34
CA ARG A 19 -3.99 -14.83 11.69
C ARG A 19 -5.40 -15.11 11.18
N PHE A 20 -6.31 -14.16 11.33
CA PHE A 20 -7.68 -14.32 10.83
C PHE A 20 -7.69 -14.65 9.34
N TYR A 21 -7.00 -13.86 8.53
CA TYR A 21 -7.00 -14.05 7.08
C TYR A 21 -6.26 -15.32 6.65
N ARG A 22 -5.21 -15.71 7.37
CA ARG A 22 -4.52 -16.97 7.09
C ARG A 22 -5.39 -18.18 7.44
N GLU A 23 -6.01 -18.17 8.60
CA GLU A 23 -6.77 -19.33 9.08
C GLU A 23 -8.12 -19.49 8.39
N VAL A 24 -8.83 -18.38 8.14
CA VAL A 24 -10.16 -18.44 7.55
C VAL A 24 -10.10 -18.63 6.04
N PHE A 25 -9.22 -17.89 5.34
CA PHE A 25 -9.18 -17.91 3.89
C PHE A 25 -7.96 -18.60 3.31
N GLY A 26 -7.03 -19.03 4.13
CA GLY A 26 -5.85 -19.75 3.68
C GLY A 26 -4.81 -18.88 2.97
N LEU A 27 -4.83 -17.57 3.20
CA LEU A 27 -3.83 -16.69 2.60
C LEU A 27 -2.43 -17.03 3.13
N ARG A 28 -1.43 -16.87 2.27
CA ARG A 28 -0.04 -17.11 2.64
C ARG A 28 0.64 -15.81 3.07
N GLU A 29 1.45 -15.92 4.11
CA GLU A 29 2.37 -14.83 4.47
C GLU A 29 3.54 -14.85 3.48
N VAL A 30 3.73 -13.74 2.76
CA VAL A 30 4.81 -13.61 1.76
C VAL A 30 5.92 -12.67 2.21
N ALA A 31 5.66 -11.85 3.22
CA ALA A 31 6.69 -11.01 3.84
C ALA A 31 6.25 -10.55 5.21
N LYS A 32 7.23 -10.24 6.06
CA LYS A 32 7.02 -9.60 7.35
C LYS A 32 7.56 -8.17 7.26
N LEU A 33 6.82 -7.24 7.85
CA LEU A 33 7.21 -5.83 7.91
C LEU A 33 7.62 -5.48 9.34
N ASP A 34 8.76 -4.84 9.48
CA ASP A 34 9.27 -4.41 10.79
C ASP A 34 10.05 -3.11 10.61
N GLY A 35 9.41 -2.12 9.99
CA GLY A 35 10.02 -0.83 9.71
C GLY A 35 9.56 0.28 10.64
N ASP A 36 10.17 1.43 10.48
CA ASP A 36 9.86 2.63 11.28
C ASP A 36 8.48 3.21 10.92
N ASN A 37 7.98 2.92 9.74
CA ASN A 37 6.70 3.46 9.26
C ASN A 37 5.54 2.51 9.53
N ALA A 38 5.75 1.21 9.39
CA ALA A 38 4.71 0.23 9.61
C ALA A 38 5.30 -1.11 10.01
N LYS A 39 4.57 -1.84 10.85
CA LYS A 39 4.86 -3.22 11.21
C LYS A 39 3.68 -4.08 10.81
N GLY A 40 3.93 -5.32 10.47
CA GLY A 40 2.88 -6.23 10.09
C GLY A 40 3.30 -7.27 9.08
N PHE A 41 2.42 -7.55 8.12
CA PHE A 41 2.62 -8.66 7.20
C PHE A 41 2.07 -8.34 5.82
N PHE A 42 2.72 -8.89 4.79
CA PHE A 42 2.09 -9.03 3.48
C PHE A 42 1.58 -10.46 3.35
N LEU A 43 0.28 -10.59 3.11
CA LEU A 43 -0.37 -11.85 2.80
C LEU A 43 -0.75 -11.86 1.31
N SER A 44 -1.01 -13.04 0.76
CA SER A 44 -1.41 -13.13 -0.64
C SER A 44 -2.20 -14.39 -0.94
N ASP A 45 -3.05 -14.30 -1.96
CA ASP A 45 -3.72 -15.44 -2.57
C ASP A 45 -3.04 -15.88 -3.88
N GLY A 46 -1.86 -15.31 -4.18
CA GLY A 46 -1.14 -15.55 -5.43
C GLY A 46 -1.42 -14.52 -6.51
N ASN A 47 -2.39 -13.64 -6.30
CA ASN A 47 -2.78 -12.63 -7.26
C ASN A 47 -2.86 -11.23 -6.65
N ILE A 48 -3.44 -11.11 -5.46
CA ILE A 48 -3.58 -9.85 -4.75
C ILE A 48 -2.70 -9.89 -3.49
N ASN A 49 -1.97 -8.81 -3.25
CA ASN A 49 -1.24 -8.59 -2.01
C ASN A 49 -2.19 -7.94 -1.01
N LEU A 50 -2.40 -8.60 0.12
CA LEU A 50 -3.18 -8.04 1.23
C LEU A 50 -2.20 -7.64 2.33
N ALA A 51 -1.99 -6.34 2.49
CA ALA A 51 -1.09 -5.82 3.50
C ALA A 51 -1.84 -5.64 4.81
N ILE A 52 -1.27 -6.14 5.89
CA ILE A 52 -1.80 -5.96 7.24
C ILE A 52 -0.83 -5.04 7.95
N LEU A 53 -1.23 -3.79 8.18
CA LEU A 53 -0.34 -2.71 8.58
C LEU A 53 -0.73 -2.12 9.92
N ASP A 54 0.23 -2.12 10.84
CA ASP A 54 0.18 -1.36 12.07
C ASP A 54 1.08 -0.14 11.86
N PHE A 55 0.49 1.00 11.51
CA PHE A 55 1.25 2.21 11.24
C PHE A 55 1.93 2.72 12.49
N GLN A 56 3.18 3.14 12.36
CA GLN A 56 4.01 3.56 13.49
C GLN A 56 4.06 5.07 13.67
N ASN A 57 3.45 5.84 12.76
CA ASN A 57 3.31 7.28 12.90
C ASN A 57 2.11 7.79 12.11
N ASP A 58 1.59 8.95 12.51
CA ASP A 58 0.39 9.51 11.90
C ASP A 58 0.62 10.02 10.48
N GLN A 59 1.83 10.43 10.16
CA GLN A 59 2.13 11.02 8.85
C GLN A 59 1.98 10.00 7.73
N VAL A 60 2.52 8.80 7.93
CA VAL A 60 2.42 7.74 6.91
C VAL A 60 1.03 7.13 6.83
N ALA A 61 0.26 7.19 7.91
CA ALA A 61 -1.14 6.75 7.91
C ALA A 61 -2.05 7.74 7.19
N GLY A 62 -1.64 9.00 7.07
CA GLY A 62 -2.45 10.07 6.50
C GLY A 62 -3.24 10.80 7.58
N ALA A 63 -3.39 12.12 7.39
CA ALA A 63 -3.98 13.00 8.40
C ALA A 63 -5.42 12.64 8.78
N GLU A 64 -6.18 12.09 7.81
CA GLU A 64 -7.58 11.72 8.05
C GLU A 64 -7.73 10.43 8.86
N HIS A 65 -6.69 9.60 8.88
CA HIS A 65 -6.74 8.30 9.55
C HIS A 65 -5.96 8.27 10.86
N GLY A 66 -4.68 8.62 10.80
CA GLY A 66 -3.79 8.48 11.95
C GLY A 66 -3.51 7.02 12.31
N MET A 67 -2.66 6.80 13.30
CA MET A 67 -2.27 5.45 13.76
C MET A 67 -3.42 4.65 14.37
N GLY A 68 -4.45 5.33 14.84
CA GLY A 68 -5.57 4.66 15.50
C GLY A 68 -6.64 4.12 14.55
N TYR A 69 -6.51 4.35 13.26
CA TYR A 69 -7.48 3.89 12.30
C TYR A 69 -7.45 2.38 12.13
N SER A 70 -8.63 1.77 12.02
CA SER A 70 -8.79 0.35 11.72
C SER A 70 -9.74 0.16 10.54
N GLY A 71 -9.35 -0.67 9.59
CA GLY A 71 -10.16 -0.96 8.41
C GLY A 71 -9.33 -0.87 7.14
N ILE A 72 -10.00 -0.89 5.99
CA ILE A 72 -9.31 -0.76 4.69
C ILE A 72 -8.71 0.64 4.60
N HIS A 73 -7.42 0.71 4.35
CA HIS A 73 -6.66 1.96 4.32
C HIS A 73 -6.46 2.48 2.89
N HIS A 74 -6.05 1.62 1.98
CA HIS A 74 -5.83 2.02 0.60
C HIS A 74 -5.90 0.83 -0.36
N ILE A 75 -6.01 1.16 -1.66
CA ILE A 75 -6.04 0.20 -2.75
C ILE A 75 -4.88 0.53 -3.69
N GLY A 76 -4.16 -0.49 -4.14
CA GLY A 76 -3.01 -0.32 -4.99
C GLY A 76 -3.20 -0.87 -6.39
N PHE A 77 -2.67 -0.14 -7.36
CA PHE A 77 -2.73 -0.47 -8.77
C PHE A 77 -1.32 -0.62 -9.34
N GLU A 78 -1.07 -1.73 -9.99
CA GLU A 78 0.14 -1.90 -10.79
C GLU A 78 -0.12 -1.29 -12.16
N VAL A 79 0.78 -0.42 -12.59
CA VAL A 79 0.65 0.34 -13.84
C VAL A 79 1.92 0.17 -14.69
N GLU A 80 1.81 0.45 -15.98
CA GLU A 80 2.96 0.35 -16.88
C GLU A 80 3.89 1.55 -16.77
N SER A 81 3.36 2.73 -16.44
CA SER A 81 4.13 3.97 -16.37
C SER A 81 3.57 4.89 -15.30
N LEU A 82 4.39 5.22 -14.32
CA LEU A 82 4.04 6.22 -13.31
C LEU A 82 3.90 7.61 -13.93
N GLU A 83 4.70 7.93 -14.94
CA GLU A 83 4.62 9.20 -15.65
C GLU A 83 3.29 9.35 -16.37
N GLU A 84 2.85 8.32 -17.08
CA GLU A 84 1.57 8.32 -17.78
C GLU A 84 0.39 8.43 -16.81
N ILE A 85 0.46 7.71 -15.67
CA ILE A 85 -0.57 7.79 -14.64
C ILE A 85 -0.61 9.19 -14.02
N ALA A 86 0.54 9.82 -13.79
CA ALA A 86 0.58 11.19 -13.25
C ALA A 86 -0.17 12.18 -14.16
N GLU A 87 -0.01 12.04 -15.47
CA GLU A 87 -0.75 12.85 -16.45
C GLU A 87 -2.25 12.61 -16.37
N LYS A 88 -2.66 11.34 -16.28
CA LYS A 88 -4.08 10.98 -16.18
C LYS A 88 -4.71 11.44 -14.86
N MET A 89 -3.97 11.34 -13.77
CA MET A 89 -4.42 11.83 -12.46
C MET A 89 -4.64 13.34 -12.49
N LYS A 90 -3.70 14.07 -13.10
CA LYS A 90 -3.81 15.51 -13.24
C LYS A 90 -5.04 15.88 -14.08
N ALA A 91 -5.27 15.20 -15.19
CA ALA A 91 -6.42 15.43 -16.05
C ALA A 91 -7.74 15.12 -15.33
N ALA A 92 -7.75 14.18 -14.42
CA ALA A 92 -8.91 13.81 -13.62
C ALA A 92 -9.05 14.61 -12.32
N ASP A 93 -8.15 15.58 -12.09
CA ASP A 93 -8.09 16.40 -10.87
C ASP A 93 -7.91 15.55 -9.60
N ALA A 94 -7.19 14.42 -9.71
CA ALA A 94 -6.84 13.60 -8.57
C ALA A 94 -5.48 14.06 -8.04
N GLN A 95 -5.47 14.52 -6.78
CA GLN A 95 -4.28 15.17 -6.22
C GLN A 95 -3.32 14.13 -5.64
N PRO A 96 -1.99 14.32 -5.84
CA PRO A 96 -1.03 13.48 -5.14
C PRO A 96 -1.09 13.76 -3.64
N ARG A 97 -0.88 12.72 -2.85
CA ARG A 97 -0.81 12.84 -1.39
C ARG A 97 0.63 13.16 -1.00
N ASP A 98 1.01 14.40 -1.24
CA ASP A 98 2.39 14.85 -0.96
C ASP A 98 2.75 14.70 0.51
N ASP A 99 1.78 14.85 1.42
CA ASP A 99 1.97 14.65 2.84
C ASP A 99 2.48 13.22 3.14
N ILE A 100 1.83 12.21 2.57
CA ILE A 100 2.24 10.80 2.76
C ILE A 100 3.49 10.48 1.94
N ASN A 101 3.52 10.92 0.69
CA ASN A 101 4.67 10.68 -0.20
C ASN A 101 5.97 11.24 0.40
N ASP A 102 5.92 12.44 0.97
CA ASP A 102 7.08 13.06 1.60
C ASP A 102 7.48 12.32 2.89
N ALA A 103 6.49 11.91 3.69
CA ALA A 103 6.75 11.14 4.91
C ALA A 103 7.41 9.79 4.62
N LEU A 104 7.10 9.18 3.48
CA LEU A 104 7.68 7.92 3.02
C LEU A 104 8.95 8.11 2.19
N HIS A 105 9.37 9.35 1.95
CA HIS A 105 10.52 9.69 1.11
C HIS A 105 10.41 9.17 -0.32
N ILE A 106 9.19 9.15 -0.86
CA ILE A 106 8.93 8.73 -2.24
C ILE A 106 9.68 9.66 -3.19
N GLY A 107 10.42 9.08 -4.15
CA GLY A 107 11.19 9.84 -5.13
C GLY A 107 12.57 10.27 -4.65
N THR A 108 12.99 9.89 -3.45
CA THR A 108 14.35 10.14 -2.95
C THR A 108 15.24 8.91 -3.14
N PRO A 109 16.57 9.09 -3.23
CA PRO A 109 17.47 7.92 -3.33
C PRO A 109 17.34 6.93 -2.17
N ALA A 110 17.02 7.41 -0.98
CA ALA A 110 16.88 6.55 0.20
C ALA A 110 15.71 5.58 0.08
N HIS A 111 14.66 5.95 -0.65
CA HIS A 111 13.47 5.10 -0.82
C HIS A 111 13.53 4.32 -2.13
N GLY A 112 14.05 4.92 -3.20
CA GLY A 112 13.99 4.34 -4.55
C GLY A 112 14.99 3.24 -4.85
N ALA A 113 16.01 3.03 -4.01
CA ALA A 113 17.09 2.08 -4.32
C ALA A 113 16.64 0.65 -4.06
N GLY A 114 16.21 -0.05 -5.11
CA GLY A 114 15.85 -1.47 -5.07
C GLY A 114 14.51 -1.77 -4.40
N GLY A 115 13.76 -0.77 -4.00
CA GLY A 115 12.46 -0.95 -3.37
C GLY A 115 11.30 -0.69 -4.32
N ASN A 116 10.11 -1.10 -3.92
CA ASN A 116 8.89 -0.77 -4.63
C ASN A 116 8.54 0.69 -4.38
N VAL A 117 8.31 1.44 -5.45
CA VAL A 117 7.85 2.82 -5.35
C VAL A 117 6.33 2.83 -5.48
N GLU A 118 5.67 3.26 -4.42
CA GLU A 118 4.22 3.29 -4.31
C GLU A 118 3.77 4.73 -4.13
N VAL A 119 3.53 5.42 -5.25
CA VAL A 119 3.13 6.83 -5.21
C VAL A 119 1.65 6.92 -4.83
N LYS A 120 1.35 7.78 -3.88
CA LYS A 120 0.00 7.90 -3.33
C LYS A 120 -0.75 9.09 -3.88
N TYR A 121 -2.01 8.85 -4.20
CA TYR A 121 -2.96 9.85 -4.70
C TYR A 121 -4.24 9.80 -3.88
N SER A 122 -4.99 10.89 -3.91
CA SER A 122 -6.35 10.92 -3.38
C SER A 122 -7.33 10.72 -4.54
N GLY A 123 -8.03 9.60 -4.53
CA GLY A 123 -9.07 9.31 -5.51
C GLY A 123 -10.41 9.92 -5.12
N PRO A 124 -11.46 9.67 -5.94
CA PRO A 124 -12.81 10.10 -5.60
C PRO A 124 -13.23 9.58 -4.22
N GLU A 125 -14.02 10.36 -3.52
CA GLU A 125 -14.51 10.06 -2.16
C GLU A 125 -13.38 9.97 -1.13
N GLY A 126 -12.20 10.50 -1.45
CA GLY A 126 -11.08 10.54 -0.51
C GLY A 126 -10.36 9.22 -0.32
N VAL A 127 -10.57 8.25 -1.20
CA VAL A 127 -9.87 6.95 -1.11
C VAL A 127 -8.40 7.13 -1.45
N ILE A 128 -7.51 6.66 -0.58
CA ILE A 128 -6.07 6.67 -0.86
C ILE A 128 -5.77 5.58 -1.87
N LEU A 129 -5.10 5.97 -2.95
CA LEU A 129 -4.70 5.07 -4.03
C LEU A 129 -3.18 5.00 -4.08
N ASP A 130 -2.63 3.78 -4.18
CA ASP A 130 -1.21 3.57 -4.47
C ASP A 130 -1.05 3.19 -5.93
N VAL A 131 -0.03 3.71 -6.58
CA VAL A 131 0.35 3.27 -7.92
C VAL A 131 1.81 2.86 -7.93
N SER A 132 2.11 1.75 -8.61
CA SER A 132 3.45 1.17 -8.67
C SER A 132 3.70 0.56 -10.04
N GLU A 133 4.90 0.74 -10.58
CA GLU A 133 5.33 0.06 -11.82
C GLU A 133 5.83 -1.35 -11.54
N THR A 134 6.36 -1.59 -10.35
CA THR A 134 6.99 -2.87 -9.99
C THR A 134 6.03 -3.83 -9.28
N GLY A 135 4.90 -3.34 -8.82
CA GLY A 135 3.89 -4.15 -8.15
C GLY A 135 4.24 -4.54 -6.72
N TRP A 136 3.64 -5.60 -6.24
CA TRP A 136 3.78 -6.07 -4.87
C TRP A 136 4.12 -7.55 -4.84
N ILE A 137 4.85 -7.95 -3.79
CA ILE A 137 5.22 -9.35 -3.58
C ILE A 137 3.98 -10.24 -3.48
N GLY A 138 4.04 -11.43 -4.08
CA GLY A 138 2.96 -12.42 -4.03
C GLY A 138 1.87 -12.23 -5.08
N THR A 139 2.05 -11.31 -6.05
CA THR A 139 1.01 -11.01 -7.03
C THR A 139 1.21 -11.69 -8.39
N ARG A 140 2.28 -12.49 -8.51
CA ARG A 140 2.60 -13.27 -9.73
C ARG A 140 2.74 -14.75 -9.39
N GLY A 141 1.81 -15.28 -8.60
CA GLY A 141 1.90 -16.61 -8.03
C GLY A 141 2.83 -16.63 -6.83
N PHE A 142 3.13 -17.85 -6.37
CA PHE A 142 4.00 -18.03 -5.20
C PHE A 142 5.39 -18.52 -5.58
N ASP A 143 5.66 -18.70 -6.84
CA ASP A 143 6.93 -19.23 -7.33
C ASP A 143 7.98 -18.16 -7.54
#